data_d94915ad16d4c089f591233263015a62
#
_entry.id   d94915ad16d4c089f591233263015a62
#
_cell.length_a   1.000
_cell.length_b   1.000
_cell.length_c   1.000
_cell.angle_alpha   90.00
_cell.angle_beta   90.00
_cell.angle_gamma   90.00
#
_symmetry.space_group_name_H-M   'P 1'
#
loop_
_entity.id
_entity.type
_entity.pdbx_description
1 polymer ?
#
loop_
_entity_poly.entity_id
_entity_poly.type
_entity_poly.pdbx_seq_one_letter_code
_entity_poly.pdbx_strand_id
1 'polypeptide(L)'
;MNKKTILFVYKGHFSYLPPFQSLVEALLSTNKYKLKVICSEEEPDMDELYKNENLEFIHYYTLEPRKGFASRVCNHLKTVNLFKKRVKYDLDSIRYDILWIIHERTAVGLGDILKGRKYILTCYEFRDTDQPYLHKSLISLCQNAQVNVVCEFNRAWISRNSFRLKETPIVLPNKPFRHPIQRGLVNDLLKPSDEKIILYQGIITRERNLDGMCKAISSLNGFRLVFMGKKTSYYEELKAKYPNIEYVGFVKSPKHLEVTSNAYIGLVTYEPQDINCIYCAPNKIWEYAGFGIPMIANDIPGLVYTVGANKCGICTDTNSEAMIVNAVKEIDANYEEYSKNAKVFYDSCDINSIVNDIIDSYYK
;
A
#
# COMPACT_ATOMS: atom_id res chain seq x y z
N MET A 1 -20.78 -5.03 27.74
CA MET A 1 -20.12 -3.69 27.66
C MET A 1 -20.43 -3.07 26.31
N ASN A 2 -20.77 -1.79 26.26
CA ASN A 2 -20.93 -1.10 24.97
C ASN A 2 -19.57 -1.03 24.26
N LYS A 3 -19.52 -1.50 22.99
CA LYS A 3 -18.31 -1.40 22.17
C LYS A 3 -17.96 0.07 21.92
N LYS A 4 -16.68 0.42 21.98
CA LYS A 4 -16.20 1.75 21.58
C LYS A 4 -16.37 1.93 20.07
N THR A 5 -16.71 3.14 19.66
CA THR A 5 -16.88 3.48 18.23
C THR A 5 -15.64 4.18 17.68
N ILE A 6 -15.06 3.65 16.62
CA ILE A 6 -13.97 4.28 15.85
C ILE A 6 -14.60 4.87 14.58
N LEU A 7 -14.42 6.16 14.38
CA LEU A 7 -14.84 6.87 13.17
C LEU A 7 -13.61 7.12 12.29
N PHE A 8 -13.57 6.46 11.14
CA PHE A 8 -12.58 6.67 10.11
C PHE A 8 -13.05 7.72 9.11
N VAL A 9 -12.13 8.57 8.66
CA VAL A 9 -12.37 9.49 7.56
C VAL A 9 -11.30 9.29 6.51
N TYR A 10 -11.73 8.94 5.30
CA TYR A 10 -10.87 8.75 4.14
C TYR A 10 -11.45 9.43 2.91
N LYS A 11 -10.67 10.36 2.32
CA LYS A 11 -11.04 11.02 1.06
C LYS A 11 -10.59 10.18 -0.13
N GLY A 12 -11.27 9.08 -0.39
CA GLY A 12 -10.99 8.16 -1.48
C GLY A 12 -11.89 6.94 -1.44
N HIS A 13 -11.79 6.10 -2.46
CA HIS A 13 -12.48 4.83 -2.53
C HIS A 13 -11.82 3.80 -1.62
N PHE A 14 -12.58 3.11 -0.80
CA PHE A 14 -12.09 2.13 0.15
C PHE A 14 -11.30 1.00 -0.54
N SER A 15 -11.74 0.57 -1.72
CA SER A 15 -11.10 -0.48 -2.53
C SER A 15 -9.67 -0.13 -3.01
N TYR A 16 -9.32 1.17 -3.05
CA TYR A 16 -8.03 1.61 -3.58
C TYR A 16 -6.93 1.71 -2.54
N LEU A 17 -7.24 1.39 -1.27
CA LEU A 17 -6.26 1.50 -0.17
C LEU A 17 -6.19 0.19 0.65
N PRO A 18 -5.54 -0.87 0.12
CA PRO A 18 -5.44 -2.16 0.80
C PRO A 18 -4.92 -2.11 2.24
N PRO A 19 -3.94 -1.24 2.62
CA PRO A 19 -3.53 -1.11 4.01
C PRO A 19 -4.64 -0.62 4.94
N PHE A 20 -5.55 0.22 4.46
CA PHE A 20 -6.71 0.63 5.25
C PHE A 20 -7.73 -0.51 5.40
N GLN A 21 -7.92 -1.32 4.35
CA GLN A 21 -8.73 -2.54 4.44
C GLN A 21 -8.18 -3.48 5.52
N SER A 22 -6.85 -3.71 5.52
CA SER A 22 -6.18 -4.52 6.54
C SER A 22 -6.37 -4.00 7.96
N LEU A 23 -6.31 -2.68 8.17
CA LEU A 23 -6.57 -2.03 9.45
C LEU A 23 -8.02 -2.27 9.93
N VAL A 24 -9.00 -2.11 9.02
CA VAL A 24 -10.43 -2.37 9.32
C VAL A 24 -10.63 -3.85 9.67
N GLU A 25 -10.06 -4.77 8.91
CA GLU A 25 -10.12 -6.21 9.17
C GLU A 25 -9.51 -6.59 10.53
N ALA A 26 -8.34 -6.04 10.86
CA ALA A 26 -7.69 -6.27 12.14
C ALA A 26 -8.57 -5.83 13.31
N LEU A 27 -9.17 -4.64 13.22
CA LEU A 27 -10.07 -4.14 14.27
C LEU A 27 -11.36 -4.96 14.39
N LEU A 28 -11.97 -5.36 13.27
CA LEU A 28 -13.16 -6.22 13.26
C LEU A 28 -12.87 -7.57 13.89
N SER A 29 -11.69 -8.14 13.66
CA SER A 29 -11.30 -9.45 14.20
C SER A 29 -11.28 -9.47 15.73
N THR A 30 -11.04 -8.34 16.38
CA THR A 30 -11.02 -8.23 17.84
C THR A 30 -12.43 -8.26 18.46
N ASN A 31 -13.46 -7.96 17.67
CA ASN A 31 -14.86 -7.80 18.12
C ASN A 31 -15.07 -6.77 19.27
N LYS A 32 -14.10 -5.88 19.50
CA LYS A 32 -14.11 -4.88 20.59
C LYS A 32 -14.72 -3.54 20.18
N TYR A 33 -14.77 -3.26 18.87
CA TYR A 33 -15.12 -1.95 18.34
C TYR A 33 -16.32 -2.00 17.39
N LYS A 34 -17.02 -0.86 17.29
CA LYS A 34 -17.89 -0.53 16.17
C LYS A 34 -17.13 0.42 15.27
N LEU A 35 -17.10 0.15 13.99
CA LEU A 35 -16.37 0.93 12.99
C LEU A 35 -17.36 1.68 12.12
N LYS A 36 -17.12 2.98 11.93
CA LYS A 36 -17.81 3.81 10.96
C LYS A 36 -16.77 4.38 10.00
N VAL A 37 -16.98 4.20 8.72
CA VAL A 37 -16.02 4.59 7.67
C VAL A 37 -16.66 5.61 6.75
N ILE A 38 -16.23 6.87 6.85
CA ILE A 38 -16.59 7.91 5.88
C ILE A 38 -15.61 7.78 4.71
N CYS A 39 -16.11 7.42 3.52
CA CYS A 39 -15.32 7.28 2.30
C CYS A 39 -16.11 7.75 1.06
N SER A 40 -15.43 7.82 -0.11
CA SER A 40 -16.09 8.16 -1.37
C SER A 40 -17.08 7.07 -1.77
N GLU A 41 -18.00 7.42 -2.60
CA GLU A 41 -19.00 6.65 -3.35
C GLU A 41 -19.20 5.18 -2.94
N GLU A 42 -20.42 4.71 -3.08
CA GLU A 42 -20.76 3.30 -2.86
C GLU A 42 -19.96 2.39 -3.79
N GLU A 43 -19.45 1.31 -3.24
CA GLU A 43 -18.75 0.24 -3.95
C GLU A 43 -19.45 -1.08 -3.61
N PRO A 44 -20.56 -1.44 -4.30
CA PRO A 44 -21.40 -2.58 -3.91
C PRO A 44 -20.66 -3.89 -3.68
N ASP A 45 -19.65 -4.18 -4.51
CA ASP A 45 -18.81 -5.37 -4.36
C ASP A 45 -18.00 -5.34 -3.05
N MET A 46 -17.54 -4.16 -2.62
CA MET A 46 -16.79 -3.98 -1.39
C MET A 46 -17.71 -3.95 -0.18
N ASP A 47 -18.86 -3.31 -0.29
CA ASP A 47 -19.85 -3.24 0.77
C ASP A 47 -20.37 -4.65 1.12
N GLU A 48 -20.58 -5.52 0.12
CA GLU A 48 -20.96 -6.93 0.35
C GLU A 48 -19.79 -7.75 0.93
N LEU A 49 -18.56 -7.57 0.41
CA LEU A 49 -17.36 -8.26 0.90
C LEU A 49 -17.06 -7.95 2.37
N TYR A 50 -17.32 -6.70 2.78
CA TYR A 50 -17.08 -6.21 4.15
C TYR A 50 -18.34 -6.15 5.00
N LYS A 51 -19.42 -6.83 4.59
CA LYS A 51 -20.67 -6.87 5.37
C LYS A 51 -20.46 -7.44 6.77
N ASN A 52 -20.64 -6.58 7.79
CA ASN A 52 -20.41 -6.93 9.18
C ASN A 52 -21.27 -6.05 10.09
N GLU A 53 -21.88 -6.63 11.13
CA GLU A 53 -22.73 -5.90 12.09
C GLU A 53 -22.01 -4.78 12.85
N ASN A 54 -20.69 -4.84 12.92
CA ASN A 54 -19.84 -3.86 13.59
C ASN A 54 -19.18 -2.87 12.62
N LEU A 55 -19.54 -2.87 11.33
CA LEU A 55 -19.02 -1.96 10.32
C LEU A 55 -20.15 -1.26 9.58
N GLU A 56 -20.06 0.06 9.51
CA GLU A 56 -20.98 0.92 8.76
C GLU A 56 -20.18 1.81 7.83
N PHE A 57 -20.48 1.78 6.53
CA PHE A 57 -19.96 2.74 5.55
C PHE A 57 -20.88 3.95 5.45
N ILE A 58 -20.29 5.15 5.38
CA ILE A 58 -20.95 6.44 5.18
C ILE A 58 -20.36 7.04 3.93
N HIS A 59 -21.07 6.98 2.83
CA HIS A 59 -20.58 7.44 1.54
C HIS A 59 -20.87 8.91 1.29
N TYR A 60 -19.93 9.59 0.64
CA TYR A 60 -20.14 10.92 0.08
C TYR A 60 -19.87 10.88 -1.41
N TYR A 61 -20.63 11.67 -2.16
CA TYR A 61 -20.52 11.71 -3.62
C TYR A 61 -19.49 12.74 -4.04
N THR A 62 -18.68 12.38 -5.05
CA THR A 62 -17.77 13.29 -5.75
C THR A 62 -18.45 13.86 -7.00
N LEU A 63 -18.04 15.04 -7.41
CA LEU A 63 -18.56 15.64 -8.64
C LEU A 63 -17.85 15.01 -9.84
N GLU A 64 -18.62 14.65 -10.86
CA GLU A 64 -18.12 14.14 -12.14
C GLU A 64 -16.99 15.03 -12.71
N PRO A 65 -15.88 14.46 -13.22
CA PRO A 65 -14.82 15.22 -13.84
C PRO A 65 -15.31 15.94 -15.11
N ARG A 66 -15.19 17.28 -15.14
CA ARG A 66 -15.54 18.06 -16.33
C ARG A 66 -14.35 18.20 -17.29
N LYS A 67 -14.62 18.33 -18.60
CA LYS A 67 -13.60 18.58 -19.61
C LYS A 67 -13.04 20.03 -19.47
N GLY A 68 -11.74 20.18 -19.72
CA GLY A 68 -11.04 21.48 -19.66
C GLY A 68 -10.34 21.75 -18.30
N PHE A 69 -9.18 22.42 -18.34
CA PHE A 69 -8.33 22.66 -17.16
C PHE A 69 -9.03 23.47 -16.08
N ALA A 70 -9.55 24.65 -16.42
CA ALA A 70 -10.24 25.53 -15.46
C ALA A 70 -11.47 24.86 -14.83
N SER A 71 -12.22 24.10 -15.64
CA SER A 71 -13.39 23.36 -15.19
C SER A 71 -13.01 22.22 -14.24
N ARG A 72 -11.88 21.54 -14.46
CA ARG A 72 -11.33 20.53 -13.55
C ARG A 72 -10.92 21.11 -12.22
N VAL A 73 -10.24 22.27 -12.21
CA VAL A 73 -9.84 22.96 -10.99
C VAL A 73 -11.07 23.41 -10.17
N CYS A 74 -12.03 24.05 -10.80
CA CYS A 74 -13.28 24.46 -10.13
C CYS A 74 -14.05 23.25 -9.55
N ASN A 75 -14.11 22.16 -10.31
CA ASN A 75 -14.79 20.95 -9.85
C ASN A 75 -14.07 20.31 -8.66
N HIS A 76 -12.73 20.26 -8.71
CA HIS A 76 -11.92 19.78 -7.60
C HIS A 76 -12.16 20.60 -6.32
N LEU A 77 -12.12 21.93 -6.40
CA LEU A 77 -12.38 22.81 -5.26
C LEU A 77 -13.80 22.63 -4.70
N LYS A 78 -14.80 22.50 -5.57
CA LYS A 78 -16.18 22.20 -5.15
C LYS A 78 -16.29 20.86 -4.45
N THR A 79 -15.68 19.81 -5.00
CA THR A 79 -15.65 18.46 -4.40
C THR A 79 -15.00 18.50 -3.02
N VAL A 80 -13.85 19.17 -2.88
CA VAL A 80 -13.19 19.32 -1.58
C VAL A 80 -14.08 20.06 -0.57
N ASN A 81 -14.77 21.12 -1.00
CA ASN A 81 -15.65 21.88 -0.12
C ASN A 81 -16.90 21.09 0.29
N LEU A 82 -17.49 20.31 -0.63
CA LEU A 82 -18.62 19.43 -0.32
C LEU A 82 -18.18 18.33 0.67
N PHE A 83 -17.03 17.71 0.45
CA PHE A 83 -16.44 16.76 1.37
C PHE A 83 -16.26 17.38 2.77
N LYS A 84 -15.63 18.56 2.86
CA LYS A 84 -15.46 19.27 4.12
C LYS A 84 -16.78 19.51 4.86
N LYS A 85 -17.80 20.01 4.16
CA LYS A 85 -19.12 20.28 4.74
C LYS A 85 -19.77 19.00 5.26
N ARG A 86 -19.71 17.92 4.47
CA ARG A 86 -20.29 16.63 4.85
C ARG A 86 -19.58 16.06 6.06
N VAL A 87 -18.26 15.95 6.01
CA VAL A 87 -17.48 15.39 7.14
C VAL A 87 -17.66 16.25 8.39
N LYS A 88 -17.72 17.58 8.28
CA LYS A 88 -18.00 18.43 9.44
C LYS A 88 -19.34 18.08 10.09
N TYR A 89 -20.40 17.94 9.28
CA TYR A 89 -21.72 17.55 9.76
C TYR A 89 -21.67 16.17 10.46
N ASP A 90 -21.02 15.20 9.85
CA ASP A 90 -20.92 13.84 10.41
C ASP A 90 -20.08 13.82 11.71
N LEU A 91 -18.98 14.59 11.79
CA LEU A 91 -18.18 14.74 13.01
C LEU A 91 -18.92 15.41 14.17
N ASP A 92 -19.89 16.28 13.85
CA ASP A 92 -20.68 17.01 14.86
C ASP A 92 -21.94 16.21 15.27
N SER A 93 -22.44 15.29 14.44
CA SER A 93 -23.66 14.52 14.65
C SER A 93 -23.42 13.06 15.10
N ILE A 94 -22.34 12.45 14.70
CA ILE A 94 -22.02 11.06 15.02
C ILE A 94 -21.26 11.00 16.35
N ARG A 95 -21.75 10.18 17.30
CA ARG A 95 -21.00 9.89 18.51
C ARG A 95 -19.90 8.86 18.21
N TYR A 96 -18.65 9.19 18.54
CA TYR A 96 -17.49 8.32 18.42
C TYR A 96 -16.54 8.49 19.62
N ASP A 97 -15.74 7.46 19.91
CA ASP A 97 -14.72 7.46 20.96
C ASP A 97 -13.32 7.77 20.39
N ILE A 98 -13.06 7.37 19.14
CA ILE A 98 -11.80 7.58 18.45
C ILE A 98 -12.10 8.14 17.05
N LEU A 99 -11.42 9.24 16.70
CA LEU A 99 -11.37 9.77 15.33
C LEU A 99 -10.06 9.34 14.68
N TRP A 100 -10.12 8.68 13.51
CA TRP A 100 -8.94 8.24 12.79
C TRP A 100 -8.97 8.75 11.34
N ILE A 101 -8.02 9.63 11.04
CA ILE A 101 -7.88 10.24 9.70
C ILE A 101 -6.93 9.38 8.89
N ILE A 102 -7.42 8.89 7.77
CA ILE A 102 -6.69 8.03 6.86
C ILE A 102 -6.18 8.84 5.68
N HIS A 103 -4.87 8.82 5.47
CA HIS A 103 -4.14 9.46 4.38
C HIS A 103 -3.92 10.97 4.58
N GLU A 104 -2.70 11.45 4.32
CA GLU A 104 -2.29 12.85 4.46
C GLU A 104 -3.14 13.81 3.62
N ARG A 105 -3.58 13.40 2.43
CA ARG A 105 -4.47 14.24 1.59
C ARG A 105 -5.85 14.42 2.20
N THR A 106 -6.33 13.44 2.95
CA THR A 106 -7.59 13.57 3.71
C THR A 106 -7.42 14.63 4.80
N ALA A 107 -6.35 14.52 5.58
CA ALA A 107 -6.07 15.49 6.64
C ALA A 107 -5.96 16.92 6.11
N VAL A 108 -5.18 17.15 5.04
CA VAL A 108 -5.08 18.45 4.38
C VAL A 108 -6.43 18.90 3.81
N GLY A 109 -7.19 17.98 3.21
CA GLY A 109 -8.54 18.25 2.72
C GLY A 109 -9.50 18.73 3.82
N LEU A 110 -9.38 18.24 5.04
CA LEU A 110 -10.18 18.65 6.20
C LEU A 110 -9.67 19.96 6.82
N GLY A 111 -8.34 20.11 6.95
CA GLY A 111 -7.72 21.34 7.48
C GLY A 111 -8.25 21.74 8.85
N ASP A 112 -8.83 22.95 8.92
CA ASP A 112 -9.31 23.57 10.17
C ASP A 112 -10.45 22.79 10.87
N ILE A 113 -11.14 21.90 10.17
CA ILE A 113 -12.18 21.02 10.78
C ILE A 113 -11.56 20.15 11.87
N LEU A 114 -10.27 19.79 11.75
CA LEU A 114 -9.56 19.00 12.74
C LEU A 114 -9.05 19.82 13.93
N LYS A 115 -9.11 21.14 13.87
CA LYS A 115 -8.63 22.01 14.94
C LYS A 115 -9.45 21.81 16.23
N GLY A 116 -8.75 21.54 17.32
CA GLY A 116 -9.34 21.27 18.63
C GLY A 116 -9.97 19.88 18.79
N ARG A 117 -9.86 19.01 17.79
CA ARG A 117 -10.28 17.61 17.88
C ARG A 117 -9.09 16.71 18.20
N LYS A 118 -9.31 15.70 19.02
CA LYS A 118 -8.34 14.61 19.25
C LYS A 118 -8.47 13.59 18.13
N TYR A 119 -7.38 13.25 17.42
CA TYR A 119 -7.43 12.30 16.31
C TYR A 119 -6.12 11.53 16.14
N ILE A 120 -6.20 10.36 15.49
CA ILE A 120 -5.07 9.61 14.95
C ILE A 120 -4.93 10.02 13.48
N LEU A 121 -3.70 10.21 13.01
CA LEU A 121 -3.40 10.50 11.61
C LEU A 121 -2.48 9.44 11.02
N THR A 122 -2.95 8.72 10.00
CA THR A 122 -2.12 7.81 9.21
C THR A 122 -1.67 8.50 7.91
N CYS A 123 -0.35 8.57 7.70
CA CYS A 123 0.29 9.07 6.49
C CYS A 123 0.95 7.91 5.73
N TYR A 124 0.56 7.72 4.47
CA TYR A 124 1.11 6.68 3.59
C TYR A 124 2.23 7.21 2.70
N GLU A 125 2.25 8.51 2.40
CA GLU A 125 3.26 9.11 1.55
C GLU A 125 3.86 10.36 2.19
N PHE A 126 5.14 10.54 1.95
CA PHE A 126 5.85 11.73 2.36
C PHE A 126 5.77 12.79 1.25
N ARG A 127 5.28 13.98 1.57
CA ARG A 127 4.97 15.04 0.61
C ARG A 127 5.76 16.31 0.94
N ASP A 128 7.08 16.27 0.72
CA ASP A 128 7.96 17.42 1.02
C ASP A 128 8.38 18.21 -0.21
N THR A 129 8.80 17.52 -1.27
CA THR A 129 9.43 18.17 -2.43
C THR A 129 8.47 18.49 -3.55
N ASP A 130 7.55 17.58 -3.84
CA ASP A 130 6.64 17.73 -5.00
C ASP A 130 5.51 18.72 -4.74
N GLN A 131 5.16 18.94 -3.47
CA GLN A 131 4.03 19.77 -3.09
C GLN A 131 4.31 20.53 -1.76
N PRO A 132 5.14 21.59 -1.79
CA PRO A 132 5.56 22.33 -0.58
C PRO A 132 4.39 22.86 0.26
N TYR A 133 3.27 23.20 -0.40
CA TYR A 133 2.06 23.63 0.30
C TYR A 133 1.43 22.50 1.14
N LEU A 134 1.36 21.29 0.59
CA LEU A 134 0.88 20.12 1.33
C LEU A 134 1.78 19.81 2.52
N HIS A 135 3.08 19.84 2.34
CA HIS A 135 4.05 19.65 3.41
C HIS A 135 3.85 20.63 4.56
N LYS A 136 3.77 21.93 4.24
CA LYS A 136 3.57 22.98 5.24
C LYS A 136 2.26 22.82 6.02
N SER A 137 1.19 22.42 5.36
CA SER A 137 -0.10 22.14 6.01
C SER A 137 -0.02 20.90 6.88
N LEU A 138 0.69 19.85 6.44
CA LEU A 138 0.87 18.61 7.18
C LEU A 138 1.64 18.79 8.49
N ILE A 139 2.62 19.69 8.56
CA ILE A 139 3.37 19.94 9.79
C ILE A 139 2.41 20.22 10.95
N SER A 140 1.52 21.18 10.79
CA SER A 140 0.54 21.55 11.84
C SER A 140 -0.43 20.42 12.14
N LEU A 141 -0.91 19.69 11.12
CA LEU A 141 -1.85 18.58 11.29
C LEU A 141 -1.19 17.41 12.03
N CYS A 142 0.05 17.06 11.70
CA CYS A 142 0.78 16.01 12.39
C CYS A 142 1.15 16.42 13.83
N GLN A 143 1.50 17.69 14.08
CA GLN A 143 1.78 18.21 15.43
C GLN A 143 0.55 18.24 16.34
N ASN A 144 -0.65 18.39 15.77
CA ASN A 144 -1.91 18.40 16.52
C ASN A 144 -2.56 17.02 16.62
N ALA A 145 -2.08 16.02 15.88
CA ALA A 145 -2.55 14.64 16.01
C ALA A 145 -2.11 14.06 17.36
N GLN A 146 -3.01 13.32 18.01
CA GLN A 146 -2.69 12.59 19.24
C GLN A 146 -1.69 11.46 18.96
N VAL A 147 -1.86 10.78 17.85
CA VAL A 147 -0.97 9.72 17.38
C VAL A 147 -0.74 9.90 15.88
N ASN A 148 0.52 9.84 15.49
CA ASN A 148 0.91 9.76 14.08
C ASN A 148 1.28 8.34 13.73
N VAL A 149 0.81 7.85 12.59
CA VAL A 149 1.07 6.51 12.06
C VAL A 149 1.65 6.61 10.66
N VAL A 150 2.67 5.84 10.37
CA VAL A 150 3.30 5.73 9.03
C VAL A 150 3.50 4.28 8.65
N CYS A 151 3.83 3.99 7.40
CA CYS A 151 3.88 2.63 6.88
C CYS A 151 5.29 2.01 6.82
N GLU A 152 6.36 2.78 7.18
CA GLU A 152 7.75 2.31 7.07
C GLU A 152 8.65 3.00 8.11
N PHE A 153 9.65 2.24 8.60
CA PHE A 153 10.51 2.64 9.70
C PHE A 153 11.30 3.93 9.45
N ASN A 154 11.94 4.08 8.31
CA ASN A 154 12.70 5.30 7.99
C ASN A 154 11.75 6.49 7.86
N ARG A 155 10.56 6.29 7.31
CA ARG A 155 9.52 7.33 7.23
C ARG A 155 9.09 7.83 8.61
N ALA A 156 9.12 6.99 9.65
CA ALA A 156 8.84 7.43 11.02
C ALA A 156 9.87 8.46 11.50
N TRP A 157 11.16 8.18 11.30
CA TRP A 157 12.24 9.10 11.69
C TRP A 157 12.29 10.36 10.82
N ILE A 158 12.08 10.22 9.51
CA ILE A 158 11.99 11.36 8.59
C ILE A 158 10.83 12.27 9.00
N SER A 159 9.64 11.70 9.24
CA SER A 159 8.45 12.46 9.65
C SER A 159 8.65 13.12 11.02
N ARG A 160 9.24 12.42 11.99
CA ARG A 160 9.56 13.01 13.30
C ARG A 160 10.41 14.28 13.15
N ASN A 161 11.47 14.21 12.36
CA ASN A 161 12.36 15.34 12.16
C ASN A 161 11.71 16.44 11.30
N SER A 162 11.16 16.09 10.13
CA SER A 162 10.61 17.05 9.16
C SER A 162 9.37 17.78 9.69
N PHE A 163 8.53 17.09 10.45
CA PHE A 163 7.33 17.69 11.05
C PHE A 163 7.55 18.16 12.49
N ARG A 164 8.79 18.04 13.01
CA ARG A 164 9.16 18.44 14.39
C ARG A 164 8.23 17.82 15.44
N LEU A 165 7.98 16.51 15.32
CA LEU A 165 7.11 15.80 16.24
C LEU A 165 7.82 15.52 17.56
N LYS A 166 7.09 15.57 18.66
CA LYS A 166 7.58 15.19 19.98
C LYS A 166 7.89 13.69 20.06
N GLU A 167 6.95 12.89 19.57
CA GLU A 167 7.05 11.43 19.54
C GLU A 167 7.33 10.92 18.12
N THR A 168 8.03 9.78 18.04
CA THR A 168 8.22 9.09 16.76
C THR A 168 6.89 8.46 16.33
N PRO A 169 6.42 8.65 15.09
CA PRO A 169 5.24 7.96 14.59
C PRO A 169 5.31 6.44 14.76
N ILE A 170 4.18 5.82 15.06
CA ILE A 170 4.08 4.37 15.12
C ILE A 170 4.09 3.82 13.69
N VAL A 171 4.86 2.75 13.47
CA VAL A 171 4.93 2.10 12.16
C VAL A 171 3.87 1.01 12.08
N LEU A 172 2.89 1.19 11.18
CA LEU A 172 1.92 0.17 10.78
C LEU A 172 2.24 -0.25 9.35
N PRO A 173 2.94 -1.37 9.14
CA PRO A 173 3.32 -1.83 7.81
C PRO A 173 2.11 -2.12 6.90
N ASN A 174 2.31 -2.00 5.60
CA ASN A 174 1.30 -2.28 4.57
C ASN A 174 1.06 -3.80 4.38
N LYS A 175 1.07 -4.55 5.47
CA LYS A 175 0.84 -5.99 5.48
C LYS A 175 -0.65 -6.30 5.35
N PRO A 176 -1.09 -7.20 4.44
CA PRO A 176 -2.46 -7.68 4.41
C PRO A 176 -2.81 -8.41 5.71
N PHE A 177 -3.93 -8.07 6.33
CA PHE A 177 -4.41 -8.77 7.54
C PHE A 177 -4.88 -10.19 7.21
N ARG A 178 -5.66 -10.33 6.14
CA ARG A 178 -6.08 -11.62 5.59
C ARG A 178 -5.22 -11.93 4.38
N HIS A 179 -4.39 -12.96 4.49
CA HIS A 179 -3.54 -13.43 3.42
C HIS A 179 -3.63 -14.95 3.31
N PRO A 180 -3.94 -15.51 2.13
CA PRO A 180 -3.89 -16.95 1.93
C PRO A 180 -2.45 -17.46 2.16
N ILE A 181 -2.32 -18.61 2.80
CA ILE A 181 -1.01 -19.23 3.06
C ILE A 181 -0.66 -20.31 2.02
N GLN A 182 -1.66 -20.82 1.30
CA GLN A 182 -1.49 -21.85 0.30
C GLN A 182 -0.94 -21.25 -0.99
N ARG A 183 0.11 -21.87 -1.53
CA ARG A 183 0.65 -21.58 -2.85
C ARG A 183 -0.10 -22.33 -3.94
N GLY A 184 0.03 -21.86 -5.18
CA GLY A 184 -0.53 -22.53 -6.35
C GLY A 184 -2.07 -22.48 -6.37
N LEU A 185 -2.69 -21.39 -5.89
CA LEU A 185 -4.13 -21.20 -6.00
C LEU A 185 -4.54 -21.21 -7.47
N VAL A 186 -5.64 -21.91 -7.76
CA VAL A 186 -6.15 -22.04 -9.13
C VAL A 186 -6.58 -20.66 -9.64
N ASN A 187 -6.13 -20.33 -10.86
CA ASN A 187 -6.60 -19.18 -11.59
C ASN A 187 -6.51 -19.44 -13.10
N ASP A 188 -7.40 -18.86 -13.86
CA ASP A 188 -7.49 -19.04 -15.32
C ASP A 188 -6.66 -18.02 -16.12
N LEU A 189 -5.92 -17.13 -15.43
CA LEU A 189 -5.16 -16.04 -16.05
C LEU A 189 -3.75 -16.47 -16.47
N LEU A 190 -3.18 -17.45 -15.77
CA LEU A 190 -1.84 -17.98 -16.05
C LEU A 190 -1.92 -19.13 -17.03
N LYS A 191 -1.12 -19.06 -18.10
CA LYS A 191 -1.01 -20.18 -19.03
C LYS A 191 -0.27 -21.34 -18.39
N PRO A 192 -0.72 -22.59 -18.60
CA PRO A 192 0.03 -23.77 -18.19
C PRO A 192 1.44 -23.76 -18.78
N SER A 193 2.44 -23.99 -17.96
CA SER A 193 3.85 -24.08 -18.37
C SER A 193 4.67 -24.66 -17.22
N ASP A 194 5.74 -25.39 -17.53
CA ASP A 194 6.72 -25.90 -16.56
C ASP A 194 7.74 -24.82 -16.14
N GLU A 195 7.72 -23.65 -16.78
CA GLU A 195 8.64 -22.55 -16.47
C GLU A 195 8.28 -21.89 -15.15
N LYS A 196 9.31 -21.52 -14.38
CA LYS A 196 9.20 -20.80 -13.11
C LYS A 196 8.78 -19.37 -13.36
N ILE A 197 7.71 -18.92 -12.69
CA ILE A 197 7.17 -17.57 -12.87
C ILE A 197 7.98 -16.56 -12.08
N ILE A 198 8.55 -15.56 -12.77
CA ILE A 198 9.03 -14.33 -12.15
C ILE A 198 7.93 -13.28 -12.34
N LEU A 199 7.33 -12.82 -11.24
CA LEU A 199 6.14 -11.98 -11.26
C LEU A 199 6.47 -10.53 -10.92
N TYR A 200 6.09 -9.61 -11.80
CA TYR A 200 5.94 -8.20 -11.46
C TYR A 200 4.46 -7.88 -11.25
N GLN A 201 4.12 -7.35 -10.08
CA GLN A 201 2.77 -6.84 -9.79
C GLN A 201 2.80 -5.36 -9.43
N GLY A 202 1.92 -4.58 -10.07
CA GLY A 202 1.80 -3.14 -9.88
C GLY A 202 1.56 -2.37 -11.17
N ILE A 203 1.63 -1.03 -11.10
CA ILE A 203 1.50 -0.19 -12.28
C ILE A 203 2.76 -0.33 -13.14
N ILE A 204 2.58 -0.62 -14.43
CA ILE A 204 3.68 -0.78 -15.39
C ILE A 204 3.97 0.59 -15.98
N THR A 205 4.92 1.32 -15.38
CA THR A 205 5.33 2.67 -15.76
C THR A 205 6.85 2.76 -15.90
N ARG A 206 7.35 3.80 -16.59
CA ARG A 206 8.80 4.06 -16.73
C ARG A 206 9.50 4.29 -15.39
N GLU A 207 8.80 4.84 -14.40
CA GLU A 207 9.29 5.06 -13.03
C GLU A 207 9.61 3.76 -12.28
N ARG A 208 9.24 2.61 -12.85
CA ARG A 208 9.57 1.29 -12.29
C ARG A 208 10.78 0.66 -12.94
N ASN A 209 11.26 1.21 -14.05
CA ASN A 209 12.44 0.77 -14.79
C ASN A 209 12.49 -0.76 -14.99
N LEU A 210 11.56 -1.27 -15.77
CA LEU A 210 11.40 -2.72 -15.96
C LEU A 210 12.21 -3.26 -17.14
N ASP A 211 12.89 -2.40 -17.93
CA ASP A 211 13.64 -2.80 -19.13
C ASP A 211 14.77 -3.78 -18.80
N GLY A 212 15.58 -3.48 -17.77
CA GLY A 212 16.66 -4.37 -17.32
C GLY A 212 16.15 -5.74 -16.88
N MET A 213 15.02 -5.78 -16.15
CA MET A 213 14.37 -7.02 -15.75
C MET A 213 13.87 -7.83 -16.94
N CYS A 214 13.19 -7.16 -17.90
CA CYS A 214 12.72 -7.82 -19.12
C CYS A 214 13.90 -8.43 -19.91
N LYS A 215 14.99 -7.69 -20.06
CA LYS A 215 16.19 -8.14 -20.77
C LYS A 215 16.83 -9.35 -20.10
N ALA A 216 17.08 -9.24 -18.80
CA ALA A 216 17.72 -10.29 -18.01
C ALA A 216 16.93 -11.59 -18.00
N ILE A 217 15.61 -11.50 -17.70
CA ILE A 217 14.77 -12.69 -17.57
C ILE A 217 14.52 -13.35 -18.93
N SER A 218 14.40 -12.55 -20.01
CA SER A 218 14.28 -13.09 -21.38
C SER A 218 15.50 -13.89 -21.85
N SER A 219 16.66 -13.72 -21.21
CA SER A 219 17.88 -14.49 -21.51
C SER A 219 18.01 -15.80 -20.71
N LEU A 220 17.11 -16.03 -19.75
CA LEU A 220 17.13 -17.19 -18.85
C LEU A 220 16.23 -18.33 -19.35
N ASN A 221 16.74 -19.54 -19.41
CA ASN A 221 15.96 -20.72 -19.69
C ASN A 221 15.25 -21.22 -18.42
N GLY A 222 14.04 -21.74 -18.55
CA GLY A 222 13.25 -22.29 -17.45
C GLY A 222 12.53 -21.23 -16.59
N PHE A 223 12.61 -19.96 -17.00
CA PHE A 223 11.90 -18.84 -16.34
C PHE A 223 11.06 -18.06 -17.35
N ARG A 224 9.92 -17.59 -16.91
CA ARG A 224 9.07 -16.66 -17.66
C ARG A 224 8.70 -15.42 -16.83
N LEU A 225 8.67 -14.28 -17.48
CA LEU A 225 8.29 -13.02 -16.86
C LEU A 225 6.80 -12.74 -17.06
N VAL A 226 6.08 -12.60 -15.97
CA VAL A 226 4.65 -12.30 -15.95
C VAL A 226 4.40 -10.93 -15.34
N PHE A 227 3.62 -10.12 -16.03
CA PHE A 227 3.17 -8.81 -15.55
C PHE A 227 1.71 -8.84 -15.15
N MET A 228 1.41 -8.32 -13.94
CA MET A 228 0.07 -8.12 -13.42
C MET A 228 -0.09 -6.68 -12.94
N GLY A 229 -1.10 -5.97 -13.46
CA GLY A 229 -1.42 -4.61 -13.02
C GLY A 229 -1.86 -3.69 -14.14
N LYS A 230 -2.03 -2.40 -13.81
CA LYS A 230 -2.42 -1.39 -14.82
C LYS A 230 -1.25 -1.14 -15.78
N LYS A 231 -1.51 -1.30 -17.08
CA LYS A 231 -0.53 -0.99 -18.12
C LYS A 231 -0.63 0.47 -18.57
N THR A 232 0.51 1.00 -19.01
CA THR A 232 0.64 2.27 -19.73
C THR A 232 1.24 2.01 -21.12
N SER A 233 1.50 3.07 -21.91
CA SER A 233 2.23 2.93 -23.18
C SER A 233 3.59 2.25 -23.01
N TYR A 234 4.21 2.38 -21.85
CA TYR A 234 5.49 1.74 -21.55
C TYR A 234 5.43 0.20 -21.63
N TYR A 235 4.31 -0.41 -21.26
CA TYR A 235 4.12 -1.85 -21.45
C TYR A 235 4.19 -2.25 -22.91
N GLU A 236 3.56 -1.50 -23.81
CA GLU A 236 3.55 -1.81 -25.25
C GLU A 236 4.97 -1.72 -25.86
N GLU A 237 5.78 -0.76 -25.36
CA GLU A 237 7.20 -0.65 -25.73
C GLU A 237 8.01 -1.85 -25.25
N LEU A 238 7.83 -2.25 -23.98
CA LEU A 238 8.48 -3.45 -23.42
C LEU A 238 8.07 -4.70 -24.19
N LYS A 239 6.79 -4.86 -24.51
CA LYS A 239 6.25 -6.02 -25.23
C LYS A 239 6.79 -6.09 -26.66
N ALA A 240 6.94 -4.96 -27.34
CA ALA A 240 7.56 -4.90 -28.67
C ALA A 240 9.05 -5.30 -28.65
N LYS A 241 9.78 -4.92 -27.59
CA LYS A 241 11.21 -5.21 -27.42
C LYS A 241 11.45 -6.63 -26.90
N TYR A 242 10.56 -7.14 -26.03
CA TYR A 242 10.63 -8.45 -25.37
C TYR A 242 9.32 -9.23 -25.60
N PRO A 243 9.18 -9.90 -26.75
CA PRO A 243 7.90 -10.54 -27.14
C PRO A 243 7.42 -11.63 -26.20
N ASN A 244 8.32 -12.24 -25.42
CA ASN A 244 8.04 -13.37 -24.55
C ASN A 244 7.47 -12.97 -23.17
N ILE A 245 7.43 -11.66 -22.80
CA ILE A 245 6.79 -11.25 -21.57
C ILE A 245 5.27 -11.52 -21.61
N GLU A 246 4.73 -12.05 -20.51
CA GLU A 246 3.30 -12.32 -20.38
C GLU A 246 2.60 -11.20 -19.61
N TYR A 247 1.30 -11.04 -19.87
CA TYR A 247 0.46 -10.07 -19.18
C TYR A 247 -0.89 -10.68 -18.83
N VAL A 248 -1.21 -10.68 -17.54
CA VAL A 248 -2.47 -11.26 -17.02
C VAL A 248 -3.54 -10.20 -16.73
N GLY A 249 -3.26 -8.94 -16.99
CA GLY A 249 -4.22 -7.86 -16.78
C GLY A 249 -4.11 -7.21 -15.40
N PHE A 250 -5.07 -6.32 -15.11
CA PHE A 250 -5.25 -5.73 -13.79
C PHE A 250 -6.25 -6.57 -12.99
N VAL A 251 -5.77 -7.20 -11.93
CA VAL A 251 -6.58 -8.00 -11.01
C VAL A 251 -6.76 -7.23 -9.71
N LYS A 252 -8.01 -7.00 -9.29
CA LYS A 252 -8.32 -6.28 -8.05
C LYS A 252 -7.95 -7.11 -6.82
N SER A 253 -7.58 -6.42 -5.73
CA SER A 253 -7.45 -7.02 -4.40
C SER A 253 -8.84 -7.54 -3.92
N PRO A 254 -8.91 -8.67 -3.19
CA PRO A 254 -7.81 -9.58 -2.84
C PRO A 254 -7.52 -10.66 -3.91
N LYS A 255 -8.29 -10.71 -5.01
CA LYS A 255 -8.20 -11.76 -6.05
C LYS A 255 -6.83 -11.84 -6.73
N HIS A 256 -6.07 -10.74 -6.78
CA HIS A 256 -4.70 -10.72 -7.32
C HIS A 256 -3.77 -11.71 -6.61
N LEU A 257 -4.05 -12.04 -5.34
CA LEU A 257 -3.26 -13.01 -4.57
C LEU A 257 -3.33 -14.44 -5.14
N GLU A 258 -4.39 -14.78 -5.88
CA GLU A 258 -4.45 -16.06 -6.60
C GLU A 258 -3.33 -16.17 -7.66
N VAL A 259 -3.10 -15.08 -8.41
CA VAL A 259 -1.98 -15.02 -9.36
C VAL A 259 -0.65 -14.98 -8.63
N THR A 260 -0.54 -14.14 -7.59
CA THR A 260 0.68 -13.99 -6.79
C THR A 260 1.14 -15.33 -6.20
N SER A 261 0.23 -16.17 -5.72
CA SER A 261 0.53 -17.48 -5.11
C SER A 261 1.28 -18.46 -6.03
N ASN A 262 1.23 -18.21 -7.35
CA ASN A 262 1.89 -19.03 -8.36
C ASN A 262 3.31 -18.53 -8.74
N ALA A 263 3.72 -17.36 -8.21
CA ALA A 263 5.03 -16.84 -8.51
C ALA A 263 6.14 -17.65 -7.82
N TYR A 264 7.25 -17.83 -8.53
CA TYR A 264 8.48 -18.39 -7.99
C TYR A 264 9.36 -17.30 -7.37
N ILE A 265 9.53 -16.16 -8.07
CA ILE A 265 10.23 -14.97 -7.59
C ILE A 265 9.34 -13.74 -7.80
N GLY A 266 9.29 -12.85 -6.82
CA GLY A 266 8.60 -11.57 -6.90
C GLY A 266 9.55 -10.42 -7.26
N LEU A 267 9.13 -9.50 -8.12
CA LEU A 267 9.91 -8.31 -8.48
C LEU A 267 9.42 -7.07 -7.72
N VAL A 268 10.35 -6.36 -7.08
CA VAL A 268 10.08 -5.13 -6.33
C VAL A 268 10.99 -4.02 -6.80
N THR A 269 10.55 -3.26 -7.81
CA THR A 269 11.35 -2.23 -8.46
C THR A 269 10.80 -0.83 -8.22
N TYR A 270 11.70 0.11 -7.89
CA TYR A 270 11.43 1.53 -7.71
C TYR A 270 12.66 2.34 -8.09
N GLU A 271 12.53 3.27 -9.03
CA GLU A 271 13.60 4.23 -9.30
C GLU A 271 13.72 5.22 -8.13
N PRO A 272 14.93 5.57 -7.68
CA PRO A 272 15.15 6.45 -6.53
C PRO A 272 14.93 7.94 -6.88
N GLN A 273 13.76 8.29 -7.44
CA GLN A 273 13.45 9.64 -7.92
C GLN A 273 13.08 10.60 -6.81
N ASP A 274 12.47 10.09 -5.74
CA ASP A 274 12.02 10.85 -4.60
C ASP A 274 12.11 10.06 -3.27
N ILE A 275 11.85 10.73 -2.17
CA ILE A 275 11.86 10.13 -0.83
C ILE A 275 10.87 8.94 -0.71
N ASN A 276 9.72 8.99 -1.38
CA ASN A 276 8.76 7.88 -1.32
C ASN A 276 9.25 6.64 -2.06
N CYS A 277 10.02 6.84 -3.14
CA CYS A 277 10.66 5.75 -3.86
C CYS A 277 11.85 5.19 -3.10
N ILE A 278 12.73 6.06 -2.56
CA ILE A 278 13.93 5.65 -1.81
C ILE A 278 13.55 4.87 -0.53
N TYR A 279 12.56 5.35 0.21
CA TYR A 279 12.03 4.70 1.43
C TYR A 279 10.64 4.11 1.16
N CYS A 280 10.53 3.34 0.09
CA CYS A 280 9.25 2.76 -0.31
C CYS A 280 8.76 1.68 0.68
N ALA A 281 7.44 1.59 0.81
CA ALA A 281 6.75 0.60 1.65
C ALA A 281 5.68 -0.14 0.81
N PRO A 282 6.07 -0.86 -0.25
CA PRO A 282 5.09 -1.45 -1.15
C PRO A 282 4.39 -2.65 -0.53
N ASN A 283 3.07 -2.76 -0.73
CA ASN A 283 2.26 -3.88 -0.29
C ASN A 283 2.81 -5.23 -0.79
N LYS A 284 3.33 -5.24 -2.02
CA LYS A 284 3.82 -6.46 -2.68
C LYS A 284 4.93 -7.21 -1.93
N ILE A 285 5.74 -6.52 -1.10
CA ILE A 285 6.73 -7.19 -0.24
C ILE A 285 6.03 -8.17 0.70
N TRP A 286 4.95 -7.72 1.33
CA TRP A 286 4.16 -8.53 2.25
C TRP A 286 3.34 -9.60 1.52
N GLU A 287 2.82 -9.26 0.34
CA GLU A 287 2.05 -10.18 -0.48
C GLU A 287 2.91 -11.34 -1.00
N TYR A 288 4.15 -11.08 -1.42
CA TYR A 288 5.11 -12.14 -1.75
C TYR A 288 5.54 -12.93 -0.52
N ALA A 289 5.92 -12.23 0.54
CA ALA A 289 6.44 -12.84 1.76
C ALA A 289 5.41 -13.78 2.43
N GLY A 290 4.12 -13.44 2.40
CA GLY A 290 3.04 -14.27 2.94
C GLY A 290 2.93 -15.64 2.29
N PHE A 291 3.31 -15.76 1.02
CA PHE A 291 3.44 -17.05 0.32
C PHE A 291 4.85 -17.67 0.43
N GLY A 292 5.77 -17.00 1.11
CA GLY A 292 7.18 -17.43 1.11
C GLY A 292 7.82 -17.33 -0.27
N ILE A 293 7.47 -16.30 -1.05
CA ILE A 293 8.05 -16.05 -2.37
C ILE A 293 9.27 -15.14 -2.18
N PRO A 294 10.48 -15.59 -2.56
CA PRO A 294 11.68 -14.77 -2.58
C PRO A 294 11.54 -13.58 -3.53
N MET A 295 12.30 -12.51 -3.27
CA MET A 295 12.18 -11.28 -4.03
C MET A 295 13.51 -10.85 -4.65
N ILE A 296 13.43 -10.22 -5.84
CA ILE A 296 14.51 -9.41 -6.39
C ILE A 296 14.06 -7.94 -6.32
N ALA A 297 14.88 -7.10 -5.73
CA ALA A 297 14.55 -5.72 -5.43
C ALA A 297 15.69 -4.76 -5.82
N ASN A 298 15.36 -3.45 -5.98
CA ASN A 298 16.40 -2.44 -6.12
C ASN A 298 17.24 -2.32 -4.84
N ASP A 299 18.51 -1.95 -5.02
CA ASP A 299 19.42 -1.59 -3.93
C ASP A 299 19.15 -0.16 -3.44
N ILE A 300 18.01 0.02 -2.76
CA ILE A 300 17.57 1.29 -2.15
C ILE A 300 17.18 1.09 -0.69
N PRO A 301 17.33 2.10 0.18
CA PRO A 301 17.15 1.93 1.63
C PRO A 301 15.86 1.23 2.05
N GLY A 302 14.71 1.62 1.50
CA GLY A 302 13.42 0.99 1.85
C GLY A 302 13.36 -0.51 1.55
N LEU A 303 14.09 -0.99 0.55
CA LEU A 303 14.14 -2.40 0.16
C LEU A 303 15.30 -3.15 0.83
N VAL A 304 16.45 -2.49 0.98
CA VAL A 304 17.60 -3.07 1.71
C VAL A 304 17.23 -3.38 3.17
N TYR A 305 16.54 -2.48 3.85
CA TYR A 305 16.12 -2.68 5.26
C TYR A 305 14.92 -3.61 5.42
N THR A 306 14.23 -3.96 4.34
CA THR A 306 13.14 -4.93 4.38
C THR A 306 13.54 -6.26 3.74
N VAL A 307 13.68 -6.29 2.41
CA VAL A 307 13.99 -7.51 1.65
C VAL A 307 15.41 -8.01 1.98
N GLY A 308 16.40 -7.12 1.93
CA GLY A 308 17.82 -7.46 2.13
C GLY A 308 18.13 -7.86 3.57
N ALA A 309 17.79 -7.04 4.55
CA ALA A 309 18.09 -7.27 5.96
C ALA A 309 17.45 -8.55 6.51
N ASN A 310 16.26 -8.91 6.02
CA ASN A 310 15.57 -10.14 6.40
C ASN A 310 15.94 -11.35 5.52
N LYS A 311 16.87 -11.18 4.58
CA LYS A 311 17.30 -12.25 3.65
C LYS A 311 16.12 -12.95 2.97
N CYS A 312 15.04 -12.23 2.70
CA CYS A 312 13.88 -12.75 2.00
C CYS A 312 13.96 -12.50 0.48
N GLY A 313 15.13 -12.09 0.00
CA GLY A 313 15.44 -11.84 -1.39
C GLY A 313 16.78 -11.15 -1.56
N ILE A 314 17.07 -10.70 -2.77
CA ILE A 314 18.33 -10.04 -3.15
C ILE A 314 18.02 -8.60 -3.60
N CYS A 315 18.68 -7.64 -2.96
CA CYS A 315 18.71 -6.25 -3.41
C CYS A 315 19.91 -6.07 -4.35
N THR A 316 19.65 -5.53 -5.54
CA THR A 316 20.65 -5.43 -6.61
C THR A 316 20.39 -4.23 -7.52
N ASP A 317 21.38 -3.87 -8.33
CA ASP A 317 21.17 -2.89 -9.41
C ASP A 317 20.29 -3.50 -10.51
N THR A 318 19.03 -3.03 -10.55
CA THR A 318 18.03 -3.50 -11.53
C THR A 318 18.24 -2.94 -12.95
N ASN A 319 19.28 -2.13 -13.18
CA ASN A 319 19.74 -1.72 -14.51
C ASN A 319 20.78 -2.70 -15.09
N SER A 320 21.41 -3.52 -14.24
CA SER A 320 22.44 -4.46 -14.65
C SER A 320 21.87 -5.84 -14.95
N GLU A 321 21.83 -6.20 -16.24
CA GLU A 321 21.41 -7.54 -16.69
C GLU A 321 22.18 -8.66 -15.95
N ALA A 322 23.50 -8.54 -15.86
CA ALA A 322 24.34 -9.54 -15.21
C ALA A 322 24.01 -9.72 -13.72
N MET A 323 23.75 -8.61 -13.00
CA MET A 323 23.40 -8.66 -11.58
C MET A 323 22.02 -9.27 -11.36
N ILE A 324 21.04 -8.98 -12.21
CA ILE A 324 19.71 -9.59 -12.16
C ILE A 324 19.80 -11.10 -12.43
N VAL A 325 20.52 -11.51 -13.48
CA VAL A 325 20.73 -12.92 -13.82
C VAL A 325 21.38 -13.65 -12.65
N ASN A 326 22.41 -13.08 -12.03
CA ASN A 326 23.07 -13.66 -10.86
C ASN A 326 22.10 -13.79 -9.67
N ALA A 327 21.29 -12.75 -9.42
CA ALA A 327 20.28 -12.79 -8.35
C ALA A 327 19.24 -13.88 -8.58
N VAL A 328 18.75 -14.09 -9.82
CA VAL A 328 17.84 -15.18 -10.15
C VAL A 328 18.49 -16.54 -9.87
N LYS A 329 19.74 -16.76 -10.35
CA LYS A 329 20.47 -18.00 -10.16
C LYS A 329 20.76 -18.30 -8.68
N GLU A 330 21.12 -17.29 -7.91
CA GLU A 330 21.39 -17.45 -6.48
C GLU A 330 20.14 -17.78 -5.70
N ILE A 331 19.02 -17.10 -5.97
CA ILE A 331 17.73 -17.44 -5.35
C ILE A 331 17.31 -18.84 -5.75
N ASP A 332 17.48 -19.23 -7.01
CA ASP A 332 17.12 -20.57 -7.49
C ASP A 332 17.94 -21.68 -6.80
N ALA A 333 19.23 -21.45 -6.62
CA ALA A 333 20.13 -22.39 -5.94
C ALA A 333 19.85 -22.53 -4.43
N ASN A 334 19.33 -21.47 -3.78
CA ASN A 334 19.10 -21.43 -2.34
C ASN A 334 17.62 -21.15 -2.01
N TYR A 335 16.70 -21.61 -2.85
CA TYR A 335 15.28 -21.23 -2.83
C TYR A 335 14.63 -21.45 -1.47
N GLU A 336 14.85 -22.60 -0.85
CA GLU A 336 14.23 -22.98 0.42
C GLU A 336 14.63 -22.05 1.57
N GLU A 337 15.88 -21.58 1.59
CA GLU A 337 16.36 -20.63 2.59
C GLU A 337 15.66 -19.28 2.42
N TYR A 338 15.66 -18.71 1.20
CA TYR A 338 15.00 -17.45 0.92
C TYR A 338 13.49 -17.49 1.17
N SER A 339 12.85 -18.61 0.77
CA SER A 339 11.41 -18.84 0.99
C SER A 339 11.07 -18.91 2.50
N LYS A 340 11.87 -19.64 3.28
CA LYS A 340 11.72 -19.69 4.75
C LYS A 340 11.87 -18.32 5.37
N ASN A 341 12.89 -17.57 4.98
CA ASN A 341 13.16 -16.24 5.49
C ASN A 341 12.02 -15.26 5.14
N ALA A 342 11.45 -15.37 3.94
CA ALA A 342 10.28 -14.58 3.54
C ALA A 342 9.07 -14.84 4.47
N LYS A 343 8.80 -16.10 4.81
CA LYS A 343 7.74 -16.43 5.78
C LYS A 343 8.04 -15.91 7.18
N VAL A 344 9.27 -16.07 7.66
CA VAL A 344 9.70 -15.52 8.97
C VAL A 344 9.52 -14.01 9.01
N PHE A 345 9.91 -13.30 7.95
CA PHE A 345 9.68 -11.87 7.82
C PHE A 345 8.19 -11.52 7.89
N TYR A 346 7.35 -12.23 7.13
CA TYR A 346 5.90 -12.01 7.16
C TYR A 346 5.32 -12.22 8.56
N ASP A 347 5.70 -13.30 9.25
CA ASP A 347 5.16 -13.68 10.55
C ASP A 347 5.69 -12.80 11.69
N SER A 348 6.84 -12.13 11.51
CA SER A 348 7.41 -11.21 12.49
C SER A 348 6.58 -9.95 12.73
N CYS A 349 5.67 -9.61 11.82
CA CYS A 349 4.79 -8.44 11.93
C CYS A 349 3.41 -8.84 12.48
N ASP A 350 3.12 -8.48 13.72
CA ASP A 350 1.79 -8.64 14.34
C ASP A 350 0.97 -7.34 14.23
N ILE A 351 0.10 -7.30 13.22
CA ILE A 351 -0.80 -6.16 12.98
C ILE A 351 -1.71 -5.89 14.19
N ASN A 352 -2.21 -6.92 14.86
CA ASN A 352 -3.10 -6.74 16.01
C ASN A 352 -2.38 -6.06 17.19
N SER A 353 -1.16 -6.48 17.47
CA SER A 353 -0.33 -5.83 18.51
C SER A 353 -0.09 -4.37 18.18
N ILE A 354 0.31 -4.06 16.95
CA ILE A 354 0.58 -2.68 16.52
C ILE A 354 -0.68 -1.81 16.59
N VAL A 355 -1.83 -2.33 16.17
CA VAL A 355 -3.10 -1.59 16.22
C VAL A 355 -3.53 -1.33 17.66
N ASN A 356 -3.32 -2.27 18.58
CA ASN A 356 -3.56 -2.06 20.01
C ASN A 356 -2.64 -0.96 20.57
N ASP A 357 -1.35 -0.97 20.23
CA ASP A 357 -0.40 0.06 20.66
C ASP A 357 -0.80 1.47 20.17
N ILE A 358 -1.31 1.57 18.93
CA ILE A 358 -1.84 2.83 18.39
C ILE A 358 -3.04 3.32 19.22
N ILE A 359 -3.98 2.43 19.53
CA ILE A 359 -5.18 2.77 20.30
C ILE A 359 -4.82 3.13 21.73
N ASP A 360 -3.93 2.39 22.37
CA ASP A 360 -3.47 2.67 23.74
C ASP A 360 -2.74 4.02 23.80
N SER A 361 -1.96 4.34 22.78
CA SER A 361 -1.28 5.64 22.66
C SER A 361 -2.27 6.80 22.45
N TYR A 362 -3.41 6.56 21.84
CA TYR A 362 -4.47 7.57 21.70
C TYR A 362 -5.09 7.95 23.04
N TYR A 363 -5.14 7.04 24.02
CA TYR A 363 -5.72 7.31 25.34
C TYR A 363 -4.71 7.87 26.36
N LYS A 364 -3.43 7.87 26.09
CA LYS A 364 -2.41 8.55 26.89
C LYS A 364 -2.47 10.06 26.65
#